data_1cc581a688e32808eb08c5d2b009f285
#
_entry.id   1cc581a688e32808eb08c5d2b009f285
#
_cell.length_a   1.000
_cell.length_b   1.000
_cell.length_c   1.000
_cell.angle_alpha   90.00
_cell.angle_beta   90.00
_cell.angle_gamma   90.00
#
_symmetry.space_group_name_H-M   'P 1'
#
loop_
_entity.id
_entity.type
_entity.pdbx_description
1 polymer ?
#
loop_
_entity_poly.entity_id
_entity_poly.type
_entity_poly.pdbx_seq_one_letter_code
_entity_poly.pdbx_strand_id
1 'polypeptide(L)'
;MRTTRVGIVTNILQLPLHHPLRVAEDSLTVDILSEGRFRLGVAAGYREPEFAGFGTATRDRASRMDQALEILRLAFSGEAFSYAGSHWSFPELKVAPGPIRPGGPEIWLGGRAKPALERAAAKGDGFLASTNQDVAGYLEVRHRRGFHDDPPKTVRTARLVIAEDPERALSELGDHMLYQVNQYVEYGFVSTPPYTDARDLLRDGQYEVADADGALQKLAEAARAGVNEFHLMAVLPGEPVDSAAKRLAYVADKVLPVVRDADRAARSRSPE
;
A
#
# COMPACT_ATOMS: atom_id res chain seq x y z
N MET A 1 17.96 -7.15 13.72
CA MET A 1 16.53 -6.71 13.70
C MET A 1 15.87 -6.89 15.05
N ARG A 2 14.86 -6.05 15.37
CA ARG A 2 14.11 -6.15 16.65
C ARG A 2 12.85 -7.03 16.55
N THR A 3 12.44 -7.45 15.35
CA THR A 3 11.23 -8.26 15.12
C THR A 3 11.53 -9.43 14.22
N THR A 4 10.83 -10.55 14.42
CA THR A 4 10.99 -11.80 13.65
C THR A 4 9.74 -12.21 12.87
N ARG A 5 8.59 -11.53 13.11
CA ARG A 5 7.30 -11.91 12.52
C ARG A 5 6.61 -10.78 11.76
N VAL A 6 6.98 -9.53 12.04
CA VAL A 6 6.34 -8.35 11.41
C VAL A 6 6.76 -8.27 9.95
N GLY A 7 5.78 -8.25 9.05
CA GLY A 7 5.99 -7.95 7.63
C GLY A 7 6.43 -6.50 7.43
N ILE A 8 7.17 -6.26 6.37
CA ILE A 8 7.64 -4.93 5.98
C ILE A 8 7.13 -4.67 4.57
N VAL A 9 6.50 -3.52 4.35
CA VAL A 9 6.04 -3.13 3.03
C VAL A 9 6.27 -1.63 2.80
N THR A 10 6.73 -1.26 1.62
CA THR A 10 6.68 0.14 1.19
C THR A 10 5.26 0.46 0.76
N ASN A 11 4.63 1.49 1.35
CA ASN A 11 3.27 1.88 1.00
C ASN A 11 3.17 3.40 0.79
N ILE A 12 3.70 3.84 -0.33
CA ILE A 12 4.28 3.20 -1.51
C ILE A 12 5.60 3.87 -1.92
N LEU A 13 6.44 3.16 -2.71
CA LEU A 13 7.54 3.76 -3.45
C LEU A 13 7.04 4.22 -4.84
N GLN A 14 7.32 5.47 -5.21
CA GLN A 14 7.00 6.00 -6.54
C GLN A 14 8.04 5.51 -7.56
N LEU A 15 7.88 4.29 -8.04
CA LEU A 15 8.88 3.57 -8.83
C LEU A 15 9.44 4.35 -10.04
N PRO A 16 8.64 5.13 -10.81
CA PRO A 16 9.16 5.88 -11.96
C PRO A 16 10.19 6.96 -11.63
N LEU A 17 10.29 7.39 -10.38
CA LEU A 17 11.27 8.40 -9.94
C LEU A 17 12.66 7.82 -9.70
N HIS A 18 12.79 6.49 -9.61
CA HIS A 18 14.02 5.82 -9.22
C HIS A 18 14.63 5.02 -10.37
N HIS A 19 15.94 4.78 -10.28
CA HIS A 19 16.61 3.84 -11.17
C HIS A 19 16.29 2.40 -10.74
N PRO A 20 15.72 1.54 -11.62
CA PRO A 20 15.19 0.23 -11.22
C PRO A 20 16.27 -0.74 -10.70
N LEU A 21 17.51 -0.66 -11.15
CA LEU A 21 18.60 -1.48 -10.59
C LEU A 21 18.87 -1.12 -9.13
N ARG A 22 18.83 0.18 -8.78
CA ARG A 22 19.00 0.61 -7.39
C ARG A 22 17.86 0.10 -6.50
N VAL A 23 16.62 0.21 -7.00
CA VAL A 23 15.45 -0.34 -6.30
C VAL A 23 15.56 -1.86 -6.12
N ALA A 24 16.12 -2.57 -7.12
CA ALA A 24 16.35 -4.00 -7.02
C ALA A 24 17.36 -4.35 -5.91
N GLU A 25 18.53 -3.67 -5.90
CA GLU A 25 19.57 -3.87 -4.86
C GLU A 25 19.03 -3.60 -3.45
N ASP A 26 18.35 -2.47 -3.26
CA ASP A 26 17.78 -2.09 -1.98
C ASP A 26 16.69 -3.08 -1.53
N SER A 27 15.81 -3.50 -2.45
CA SER A 27 14.74 -4.46 -2.17
C SER A 27 15.27 -5.84 -1.77
N LEU A 28 16.25 -6.35 -2.50
CA LEU A 28 16.90 -7.64 -2.18
C LEU A 28 17.65 -7.57 -0.85
N THR A 29 18.31 -6.45 -0.56
CA THR A 29 18.99 -6.24 0.72
C THR A 29 17.99 -6.25 1.88
N VAL A 30 16.88 -5.52 1.77
CA VAL A 30 15.84 -5.51 2.81
C VAL A 30 15.16 -6.86 2.94
N ASP A 31 14.95 -7.59 1.84
CA ASP A 31 14.36 -8.93 1.86
C ASP A 31 15.26 -9.92 2.61
N ILE A 32 16.57 -9.89 2.38
CA ILE A 32 17.56 -10.68 3.13
C ILE A 32 17.54 -10.32 4.62
N LEU A 33 17.66 -9.02 4.94
CA LEU A 33 17.67 -8.56 6.33
C LEU A 33 16.38 -8.88 7.07
N SER A 34 15.27 -8.95 6.36
CA SER A 34 13.97 -9.32 6.92
C SER A 34 13.67 -10.82 6.87
N GLU A 35 14.58 -11.64 6.34
CA GLU A 35 14.36 -13.09 6.19
C GLU A 35 13.08 -13.38 5.37
N GLY A 36 12.92 -12.69 4.22
CA GLY A 36 11.80 -12.89 3.30
C GLY A 36 10.48 -12.25 3.71
N ARG A 37 10.45 -11.32 4.69
CA ARG A 37 9.24 -10.64 5.14
C ARG A 37 8.97 -9.32 4.42
N PHE A 38 9.82 -8.94 3.47
CA PHE A 38 9.67 -7.70 2.71
C PHE A 38 8.74 -7.88 1.51
N ARG A 39 7.91 -6.87 1.27
CA ARG A 39 7.09 -6.69 0.08
C ARG A 39 7.37 -5.30 -0.50
N LEU A 40 7.61 -5.22 -1.79
CA LEU A 40 7.86 -3.97 -2.49
C LEU A 40 6.54 -3.39 -3.00
N GLY A 41 5.96 -2.45 -2.28
CA GLY A 41 4.78 -1.72 -2.70
C GLY A 41 5.15 -0.50 -3.54
N VAL A 42 4.62 -0.42 -4.77
CA VAL A 42 4.97 0.61 -5.75
C VAL A 42 3.74 1.24 -6.41
N ALA A 43 3.87 2.50 -6.84
CA ALA A 43 2.89 3.15 -7.70
C ALA A 43 3.58 4.14 -8.66
N ALA A 44 2.79 4.64 -9.63
CA ALA A 44 3.31 5.50 -10.68
C ALA A 44 3.63 6.94 -10.24
N GLY A 45 3.09 7.41 -9.08
CA GLY A 45 3.20 8.81 -8.70
C GLY A 45 2.28 9.74 -9.51
N TYR A 46 2.14 11.00 -9.06
CA TYR A 46 1.25 11.98 -9.70
C TYR A 46 1.71 13.44 -9.58
N ARG A 47 2.65 13.76 -8.68
CA ARG A 47 3.06 15.14 -8.38
C ARG A 47 4.11 15.64 -9.37
N GLU A 48 3.75 16.59 -10.24
CA GLU A 48 4.66 17.18 -11.24
C GLU A 48 5.97 17.71 -10.64
N PRO A 49 5.97 18.46 -9.51
CA PRO A 49 7.21 18.97 -8.92
C PRO A 49 8.18 17.86 -8.48
N GLU A 50 7.67 16.71 -8.05
CA GLU A 50 8.51 15.55 -7.70
C GLU A 50 9.19 15.00 -8.96
N PHE A 51 8.43 14.79 -10.04
CA PHE A 51 8.98 14.32 -11.31
C PHE A 51 10.05 15.28 -11.85
N ALA A 52 9.78 16.59 -11.82
CA ALA A 52 10.76 17.61 -12.23
C ALA A 52 12.02 17.59 -11.34
N GLY A 53 11.86 17.47 -10.02
CA GLY A 53 12.97 17.37 -9.07
C GLY A 53 13.85 16.14 -9.27
N PHE A 54 13.28 15.02 -9.75
CA PHE A 54 14.02 13.80 -10.11
C PHE A 54 14.45 13.77 -11.58
N GLY A 55 14.35 14.89 -12.32
CA GLY A 55 14.82 15.00 -13.71
C GLY A 55 14.00 14.18 -14.71
N THR A 56 12.73 13.94 -14.44
CA THR A 56 11.81 13.21 -15.33
C THR A 56 10.46 13.95 -15.44
N ALA A 57 9.52 13.42 -16.21
CA ALA A 57 8.22 14.06 -16.43
C ALA A 57 7.07 13.11 -16.12
N THR A 58 5.94 13.64 -15.60
CA THR A 58 4.75 12.85 -15.30
C THR A 58 4.15 12.16 -16.52
N ARG A 59 4.33 12.70 -17.74
CA ARG A 59 3.91 12.05 -18.98
C ARG A 59 4.60 10.70 -19.21
N ASP A 60 5.81 10.52 -18.69
CA ASP A 60 6.62 9.31 -18.86
C ASP A 60 6.38 8.25 -17.76
N ARG A 61 5.59 8.61 -16.72
CA ARG A 61 5.40 7.77 -15.54
C ARG A 61 4.89 6.35 -15.84
N ALA A 62 4.01 6.21 -16.84
CA ALA A 62 3.44 4.92 -17.18
C ALA A 62 4.45 4.00 -17.85
N SER A 63 5.16 4.49 -18.86
CA SER A 63 6.19 3.72 -19.58
C SER A 63 7.41 3.44 -18.71
N ARG A 64 7.83 4.40 -17.88
CA ARG A 64 8.87 4.17 -16.86
C ARG A 64 8.47 3.10 -15.85
N MET A 65 7.22 3.14 -15.37
CA MET A 65 6.68 2.12 -14.46
C MET A 65 6.73 0.73 -15.09
N ASP A 66 6.29 0.60 -16.35
CA ASP A 66 6.26 -0.68 -17.06
C ASP A 66 7.66 -1.26 -17.26
N GLN A 67 8.63 -0.45 -17.70
CA GLN A 67 10.02 -0.88 -17.87
C GLN A 67 10.70 -1.19 -16.53
N ALA A 68 10.45 -0.38 -15.50
CA ALA A 68 11.01 -0.64 -14.18
C ALA A 68 10.51 -1.97 -13.59
N LEU A 69 9.22 -2.31 -13.75
CA LEU A 69 8.69 -3.60 -13.33
C LEU A 69 9.35 -4.77 -14.07
N GLU A 70 9.58 -4.64 -15.37
CA GLU A 70 10.29 -5.66 -16.16
C GLU A 70 11.73 -5.86 -15.67
N ILE A 71 12.46 -4.77 -15.45
CA ILE A 71 13.83 -4.81 -14.92
C ILE A 71 13.87 -5.43 -13.52
N LEU A 72 12.92 -5.08 -12.63
CA LEU A 72 12.83 -5.67 -11.30
C LEU A 72 12.60 -7.19 -11.37
N ARG A 73 11.71 -7.67 -12.25
CA ARG A 73 11.48 -9.11 -12.43
C ARG A 73 12.74 -9.84 -12.93
N LEU A 74 13.47 -9.23 -13.87
CA LEU A 74 14.75 -9.77 -14.34
C LEU A 74 15.79 -9.80 -13.21
N ALA A 75 15.94 -8.71 -12.46
CA ALA A 75 16.87 -8.64 -11.32
C ALA A 75 16.53 -9.65 -10.22
N PHE A 76 15.24 -9.84 -9.93
CA PHE A 76 14.75 -10.77 -8.90
C PHE A 76 14.83 -12.24 -9.33
N SER A 77 15.14 -12.55 -10.60
CA SER A 77 15.45 -13.93 -11.02
C SER A 77 16.77 -14.41 -10.44
N GLY A 78 17.69 -13.49 -10.12
CA GLY A 78 19.04 -13.83 -9.66
C GLY A 78 20.01 -14.20 -10.80
N GLU A 79 19.58 -14.12 -12.05
CA GLU A 79 20.39 -14.40 -13.23
C GLU A 79 21.01 -13.12 -13.82
N ALA A 80 22.02 -13.28 -14.66
CA ALA A 80 22.55 -12.19 -15.44
C ALA A 80 21.58 -11.83 -16.58
N PHE A 81 21.42 -10.53 -16.84
CA PHE A 81 20.52 -10.04 -17.89
C PHE A 81 21.04 -8.73 -18.50
N SER A 82 20.64 -8.45 -19.73
CA SER A 82 20.76 -7.14 -20.37
C SER A 82 19.36 -6.55 -20.57
N TYR A 83 19.26 -5.24 -20.72
CA TYR A 83 18.01 -4.57 -20.98
C TYR A 83 18.18 -3.46 -22.02
N ALA A 84 17.21 -3.33 -22.94
CA ALA A 84 17.18 -2.29 -23.96
C ALA A 84 15.76 -1.72 -24.03
N GLY A 85 15.54 -0.59 -23.37
CA GLY A 85 14.26 0.12 -23.33
C GLY A 85 14.45 1.60 -23.67
N SER A 86 13.34 2.34 -23.70
CA SER A 86 13.35 3.78 -24.01
C SER A 86 13.83 4.66 -22.86
N HIS A 87 13.77 4.17 -21.62
CA HIS A 87 14.20 4.90 -20.44
C HIS A 87 15.48 4.37 -19.82
N TRP A 88 15.72 3.10 -19.95
CA TRP A 88 16.93 2.44 -19.46
C TRP A 88 17.47 1.46 -20.49
N SER A 89 18.79 1.45 -20.65
CA SER A 89 19.51 0.49 -21.47
C SER A 89 20.86 0.21 -20.82
N PHE A 90 21.21 -1.06 -20.68
CA PHE A 90 22.50 -1.47 -20.11
C PHE A 90 22.91 -2.85 -20.64
N PRO A 91 24.23 -3.11 -20.72
CA PRO A 91 24.76 -4.41 -21.11
C PRO A 91 24.44 -5.47 -20.07
N GLU A 92 24.83 -6.70 -20.34
CA GLU A 92 24.68 -7.80 -19.39
C GLU A 92 25.31 -7.48 -18.05
N LEU A 93 24.52 -7.64 -16.99
CA LEU A 93 24.90 -7.49 -15.59
C LEU A 93 24.10 -8.45 -14.70
N LYS A 94 24.60 -8.68 -13.50
CA LYS A 94 23.90 -9.41 -12.46
C LYS A 94 23.75 -8.52 -11.23
N VAL A 95 22.53 -8.42 -10.68
CA VAL A 95 22.28 -7.65 -9.46
C VAL A 95 22.71 -8.46 -8.24
N ALA A 96 23.41 -7.82 -7.33
CA ALA A 96 23.82 -8.38 -6.04
C ALA A 96 23.34 -7.49 -4.87
N PRO A 97 22.95 -8.10 -3.73
CA PRO A 97 22.89 -9.53 -3.46
C PRO A 97 21.81 -10.23 -4.27
N GLY A 98 21.94 -11.57 -4.45
CA GLY A 98 20.91 -12.37 -5.10
C GLY A 98 19.66 -12.56 -4.22
N PRO A 99 18.53 -13.01 -4.79
CA PRO A 99 17.29 -13.24 -4.05
C PRO A 99 17.44 -14.46 -3.09
N ILE A 100 16.83 -14.37 -1.90
CA ILE A 100 16.79 -15.47 -0.92
C ILE A 100 15.63 -16.44 -1.15
N ARG A 101 14.73 -16.10 -2.06
CA ARG A 101 13.59 -16.92 -2.48
C ARG A 101 13.38 -16.78 -4.00
N PRO A 102 12.88 -17.81 -4.68
CA PRO A 102 12.59 -17.74 -6.10
C PRO A 102 11.71 -16.53 -6.45
N GLY A 103 12.15 -15.72 -7.41
CA GLY A 103 11.43 -14.51 -7.85
C GLY A 103 11.58 -13.29 -6.94
N GLY A 104 12.38 -13.36 -5.87
CA GLY A 104 12.65 -12.26 -4.95
C GLY A 104 11.44 -11.80 -4.13
N PRO A 105 11.44 -10.55 -3.63
CA PRO A 105 10.32 -10.00 -2.88
C PRO A 105 9.10 -9.80 -3.79
N GLU A 106 7.90 -9.99 -3.22
CA GLU A 106 6.65 -9.70 -3.93
C GLU A 106 6.58 -8.22 -4.31
N ILE A 107 6.08 -7.93 -5.52
CA ILE A 107 5.83 -6.57 -6.00
C ILE A 107 4.33 -6.29 -5.94
N TRP A 108 3.93 -5.39 -5.06
CA TRP A 108 2.55 -4.98 -4.87
C TRP A 108 2.30 -3.63 -5.53
N LEU A 109 1.26 -3.50 -6.34
CA LEU A 109 0.99 -2.28 -7.09
C LEU A 109 -0.17 -1.50 -6.50
N GLY A 110 0.01 -0.18 -6.39
CA GLY A 110 -1.04 0.76 -6.00
C GLY A 110 -1.52 1.61 -7.18
N GLY A 111 -2.76 2.09 -7.08
CA GLY A 111 -3.35 3.02 -8.02
C GLY A 111 -4.86 2.85 -8.15
N ARG A 112 -5.55 3.93 -8.59
CA ARG A 112 -7.02 3.99 -8.67
C ARG A 112 -7.55 4.05 -10.10
N ALA A 113 -6.75 4.61 -11.02
CA ALA A 113 -7.15 4.73 -12.41
C ALA A 113 -7.17 3.37 -13.12
N LYS A 114 -8.10 3.19 -14.07
CA LYS A 114 -8.23 1.93 -14.83
C LYS A 114 -6.90 1.36 -15.36
N PRO A 115 -5.99 2.16 -15.98
CA PRO A 115 -4.69 1.63 -16.41
C PRO A 115 -3.80 1.11 -15.27
N ALA A 116 -3.94 1.68 -14.05
CA ALA A 116 -3.19 1.19 -12.88
C ALA A 116 -3.75 -0.15 -12.37
N LEU A 117 -5.08 -0.31 -12.35
CA LEU A 117 -5.74 -1.57 -12.01
C LEU A 117 -5.37 -2.68 -13.01
N GLU A 118 -5.38 -2.37 -14.32
CA GLU A 118 -4.94 -3.30 -15.36
C GLU A 118 -3.48 -3.74 -15.19
N ARG A 119 -2.58 -2.78 -14.86
CA ARG A 119 -1.17 -3.06 -14.59
C ARG A 119 -1.01 -3.93 -13.34
N ALA A 120 -1.73 -3.62 -12.27
CA ALA A 120 -1.68 -4.39 -11.03
C ALA A 120 -2.12 -5.84 -11.26
N ALA A 121 -3.21 -6.05 -11.98
CA ALA A 121 -3.70 -7.39 -12.31
C ALA A 121 -2.78 -8.17 -13.26
N ALA A 122 -2.02 -7.47 -14.13
CA ALA A 122 -1.15 -8.11 -15.12
C ALA A 122 0.25 -8.41 -14.62
N LYS A 123 0.80 -7.54 -13.76
CA LYS A 123 2.25 -7.52 -13.43
C LYS A 123 2.52 -7.58 -11.91
N GLY A 124 1.50 -7.42 -11.05
CA GLY A 124 1.63 -7.40 -9.59
C GLY A 124 1.40 -8.75 -8.94
N ASP A 125 2.07 -8.99 -7.81
CA ASP A 125 1.79 -10.13 -6.92
C ASP A 125 0.66 -9.80 -5.93
N GLY A 126 0.32 -8.51 -5.76
CA GLY A 126 -0.76 -8.02 -4.92
C GLY A 126 -1.15 -6.59 -5.25
N PHE A 127 -2.21 -6.11 -4.62
CA PHE A 127 -2.80 -4.79 -4.86
C PHE A 127 -2.92 -3.97 -3.57
N LEU A 128 -2.44 -2.73 -3.63
CA LEU A 128 -2.52 -1.73 -2.56
C LEU A 128 -3.63 -0.73 -2.87
N ALA A 129 -4.75 -0.87 -2.19
CA ALA A 129 -5.94 -0.05 -2.37
C ALA A 129 -6.07 1.06 -1.32
N SER A 130 -6.75 2.15 -1.66
CA SER A 130 -7.14 3.19 -0.72
C SER A 130 -8.60 3.05 -0.26
N THR A 131 -9.44 2.40 -1.05
CA THR A 131 -10.87 2.22 -0.79
C THR A 131 -11.34 0.80 -1.13
N ASN A 132 -12.49 0.37 -0.59
CA ASN A 132 -13.13 -0.88 -0.98
C ASN A 132 -13.52 -0.89 -2.47
N GLN A 133 -13.85 0.27 -3.04
CA GLN A 133 -14.17 0.40 -4.47
C GLN A 133 -12.93 0.13 -5.35
N ASP A 134 -11.75 0.57 -4.93
CA ASP A 134 -10.50 0.27 -5.65
C ASP A 134 -10.24 -1.25 -5.66
N VAL A 135 -10.51 -1.94 -4.54
CA VAL A 135 -10.41 -3.41 -4.46
C VAL A 135 -11.41 -4.06 -5.41
N ALA A 136 -12.68 -3.65 -5.38
CA ALA A 136 -13.70 -4.19 -6.27
C ALA A 136 -13.33 -4.02 -7.75
N GLY A 137 -12.83 -2.83 -8.14
CA GLY A 137 -12.35 -2.56 -9.49
C GLY A 137 -11.16 -3.43 -9.90
N TYR A 138 -10.22 -3.67 -8.99
CA TYR A 138 -9.09 -4.58 -9.23
C TYR A 138 -9.55 -6.04 -9.40
N LEU A 139 -10.46 -6.51 -8.55
CA LEU A 139 -11.02 -7.87 -8.64
C LEU A 139 -11.79 -8.09 -9.94
N GLU A 140 -12.57 -7.09 -10.39
CA GLU A 140 -13.25 -7.13 -11.69
C GLU A 140 -12.24 -7.28 -12.84
N VAL A 141 -11.14 -6.52 -12.81
CA VAL A 141 -10.07 -6.66 -13.83
C VAL A 141 -9.45 -8.05 -13.78
N ARG A 142 -9.14 -8.58 -12.61
CA ARG A 142 -8.60 -9.95 -12.47
C ARG A 142 -9.56 -10.99 -13.05
N HIS A 143 -10.83 -10.90 -12.68
CA HIS A 143 -11.86 -11.81 -13.19
C HIS A 143 -11.94 -11.76 -14.73
N ARG A 144 -12.02 -10.56 -15.32
CA ARG A 144 -12.05 -10.37 -16.77
C ARG A 144 -10.80 -10.92 -17.48
N ARG A 145 -9.65 -10.96 -16.79
CA ARG A 145 -8.39 -11.52 -17.30
C ARG A 145 -8.25 -13.03 -17.07
N GLY A 146 -9.24 -13.69 -16.48
CA GLY A 146 -9.24 -15.14 -16.27
C GLY A 146 -8.52 -15.62 -14.99
N PHE A 147 -8.19 -14.73 -14.06
CA PHE A 147 -7.61 -15.12 -12.76
C PHE A 147 -8.73 -15.52 -11.79
N HIS A 148 -9.35 -16.68 -11.99
CA HIS A 148 -10.47 -17.15 -11.17
C HIS A 148 -10.01 -18.00 -9.97
N ASP A 149 -8.98 -18.82 -10.16
CA ASP A 149 -8.55 -19.83 -9.19
C ASP A 149 -7.40 -19.36 -8.29
N ASP A 150 -6.71 -18.26 -8.68
CA ASP A 150 -5.63 -17.68 -7.90
C ASP A 150 -6.20 -16.66 -6.89
N PRO A 151 -6.11 -16.93 -5.56
CA PRO A 151 -6.67 -16.02 -4.56
C PRO A 151 -6.00 -14.65 -4.63
N PRO A 152 -6.78 -13.57 -4.72
CA PRO A 152 -6.24 -12.23 -4.83
C PRO A 152 -5.55 -11.84 -3.51
N LYS A 153 -4.40 -11.17 -3.60
CA LYS A 153 -3.73 -10.52 -2.47
C LYS A 153 -4.05 -9.03 -2.50
N THR A 154 -4.82 -8.56 -1.53
CA THR A 154 -5.29 -7.17 -1.47
C THR A 154 -5.06 -6.58 -0.11
N VAL A 155 -4.59 -5.34 -0.09
CA VAL A 155 -4.46 -4.51 1.11
C VAL A 155 -5.31 -3.27 0.93
N ARG A 156 -6.07 -2.90 1.96
CA ARG A 156 -6.66 -1.56 2.05
C ARG A 156 -5.89 -0.74 3.07
N THR A 157 -5.33 0.38 2.64
CA THR A 157 -4.82 1.41 3.55
C THR A 157 -5.93 2.39 3.88
N ALA A 158 -6.23 2.57 5.17
CA ALA A 158 -7.34 3.40 5.61
C ALA A 158 -6.89 4.50 6.56
N ARG A 159 -7.50 5.66 6.38
CA ARG A 159 -7.49 6.77 7.32
C ARG A 159 -8.60 6.54 8.35
N LEU A 160 -8.40 5.54 9.23
CA LEU A 160 -9.33 5.17 10.28
C LEU A 160 -8.67 5.41 11.65
N VAL A 161 -9.22 6.33 12.41
CA VAL A 161 -8.87 6.58 13.80
C VAL A 161 -9.74 5.68 14.67
N ILE A 162 -9.12 4.82 15.46
CA ILE A 162 -9.82 3.93 16.40
C ILE A 162 -9.51 4.41 17.81
N ALA A 163 -10.55 4.74 18.58
CA ALA A 163 -10.43 5.25 19.93
C ALA A 163 -11.63 4.81 20.78
N GLU A 164 -11.45 4.76 22.10
CA GLU A 164 -12.51 4.41 23.04
C GLU A 164 -13.69 5.40 23.00
N ASP A 165 -13.39 6.69 22.80
CA ASP A 165 -14.36 7.76 22.62
C ASP A 165 -14.11 8.45 21.27
N PRO A 166 -14.88 8.10 20.22
CA PRO A 166 -14.74 8.66 18.88
C PRO A 166 -14.96 10.19 18.80
N GLU A 167 -15.91 10.73 19.55
CA GLU A 167 -16.21 12.18 19.55
C GLU A 167 -15.06 12.97 20.17
N ARG A 168 -14.53 12.48 21.27
CA ARG A 168 -13.34 13.04 21.89
C ARG A 168 -12.13 12.97 20.96
N ALA A 169 -11.90 11.82 20.33
CA ALA A 169 -10.81 11.66 19.37
C ALA A 169 -10.94 12.61 18.18
N LEU A 170 -12.16 12.80 17.66
CA LEU A 170 -12.42 13.77 16.59
C LEU A 170 -12.10 15.20 17.05
N SER A 171 -12.49 15.57 18.28
CA SER A 171 -12.19 16.89 18.86
C SER A 171 -10.69 17.14 19.05
N GLU A 172 -9.95 16.12 19.53
CA GLU A 172 -8.52 16.23 19.82
C GLU A 172 -7.64 16.13 18.58
N LEU A 173 -8.07 15.37 17.57
CA LEU A 173 -7.24 15.03 16.37
C LEU A 173 -7.73 15.65 15.07
N GLY A 174 -8.83 16.39 15.09
CA GLY A 174 -9.44 16.97 13.91
C GLY A 174 -8.49 17.84 13.09
N ASP A 175 -7.70 18.68 13.75
CA ASP A 175 -6.72 19.55 13.08
C ASP A 175 -5.61 18.74 12.38
N HIS A 176 -5.19 17.62 12.95
CA HIS A 176 -4.21 16.71 12.34
C HIS A 176 -4.79 16.01 11.11
N MET A 177 -6.08 15.62 11.16
CA MET A 177 -6.80 15.05 10.02
C MET A 177 -6.97 16.06 8.90
N LEU A 178 -7.38 17.29 9.24
CA LEU A 178 -7.51 18.41 8.30
C LEU A 178 -6.19 18.72 7.62
N TYR A 179 -5.11 18.82 8.38
CA TYR A 179 -3.77 19.05 7.84
C TYR A 179 -3.42 17.99 6.80
N GLN A 180 -3.58 16.70 7.14
CA GLN A 180 -3.22 15.61 6.22
C GLN A 180 -4.04 15.63 4.93
N VAL A 181 -5.37 15.77 5.02
CA VAL A 181 -6.24 15.75 3.83
C VAL A 181 -6.01 16.98 2.98
N ASN A 182 -5.86 18.16 3.59
CA ASN A 182 -5.61 19.40 2.85
C ASN A 182 -4.26 19.38 2.11
N GLN A 183 -3.24 18.66 2.62
CA GLN A 183 -2.03 18.41 1.84
C GLN A 183 -2.34 17.57 0.58
N TYR A 184 -3.22 16.57 0.65
CA TYR A 184 -3.63 15.81 -0.53
C TYR A 184 -4.49 16.65 -1.50
N VAL A 185 -5.27 17.62 -1.00
CA VAL A 185 -5.98 18.61 -1.84
C VAL A 185 -4.96 19.51 -2.56
N GLU A 186 -4.02 20.07 -1.82
CA GLU A 186 -2.94 20.92 -2.38
C GLU A 186 -2.13 20.19 -3.45
N TYR A 187 -1.87 18.91 -3.25
CA TYR A 187 -1.11 18.08 -4.20
C TYR A 187 -1.96 17.53 -5.35
N GLY A 188 -3.25 17.85 -5.42
CA GLY A 188 -4.14 17.43 -6.50
C GLY A 188 -4.55 15.96 -6.47
N PHE A 189 -4.33 15.26 -5.35
CA PHE A 189 -4.80 13.88 -5.17
C PHE A 189 -6.29 13.81 -4.77
N VAL A 190 -6.77 14.79 -4.03
CA VAL A 190 -8.18 14.97 -3.66
C VAL A 190 -8.71 16.21 -4.38
N SER A 191 -9.76 16.02 -5.19
CA SER A 191 -10.32 17.08 -6.04
C SER A 191 -11.51 17.77 -5.35
N THR A 192 -11.26 18.39 -4.19
CA THR A 192 -12.24 19.18 -3.43
C THR A 192 -11.58 20.50 -3.01
N PRO A 193 -12.34 21.54 -2.63
CA PRO A 193 -11.80 22.66 -1.87
C PRO A 193 -11.18 22.18 -0.55
N PRO A 194 -10.23 22.93 0.04
CA PRO A 194 -9.70 22.60 1.35
C PRO A 194 -10.80 22.53 2.42
N TYR A 195 -10.69 21.54 3.30
CA TYR A 195 -11.60 21.36 4.42
C TYR A 195 -11.25 22.29 5.58
N THR A 196 -12.28 22.79 6.27
CA THR A 196 -12.16 23.66 7.45
C THR A 196 -12.77 23.04 8.70
N ASP A 197 -13.56 21.98 8.56
CA ASP A 197 -14.16 21.22 9.66
C ASP A 197 -13.85 19.72 9.50
N ALA A 198 -13.33 19.10 10.55
CA ALA A 198 -13.01 17.68 10.53
C ALA A 198 -14.25 16.78 10.35
N ARG A 199 -15.44 17.24 10.76
CA ARG A 199 -16.71 16.53 10.52
C ARG A 199 -17.04 16.39 9.03
N ASP A 200 -16.63 17.37 8.23
CA ASP A 200 -16.81 17.30 6.78
C ASP A 200 -15.93 16.20 6.17
N LEU A 201 -14.74 15.94 6.74
CA LEU A 201 -13.90 14.82 6.31
C LEU A 201 -14.60 13.47 6.51
N LEU A 202 -15.34 13.32 7.62
CA LEU A 202 -16.08 12.08 7.91
C LEU A 202 -17.27 11.93 6.97
N ARG A 203 -18.03 13.00 6.77
CA ARG A 203 -19.19 13.04 5.86
C ARG A 203 -18.79 12.66 4.43
N ASP A 204 -17.65 13.17 3.96
CA ASP A 204 -17.16 12.96 2.60
C ASP A 204 -16.27 11.72 2.47
N GLY A 205 -16.18 10.88 3.53
CA GLY A 205 -15.44 9.63 3.54
C GLY A 205 -13.91 9.78 3.41
N GLN A 206 -13.38 10.97 3.68
CA GLN A 206 -11.93 11.22 3.68
C GLN A 206 -11.24 10.64 4.91
N TYR A 207 -11.96 10.58 6.02
CA TYR A 207 -11.54 9.97 7.27
C TYR A 207 -12.69 9.17 7.88
N GLU A 208 -12.32 8.20 8.69
CA GLU A 208 -13.24 7.41 9.53
C GLU A 208 -12.75 7.51 10.97
N VAL A 209 -13.69 7.65 11.91
CA VAL A 209 -13.43 7.59 13.36
C VAL A 209 -14.40 6.60 13.95
N ALA A 210 -13.92 5.69 14.79
CA ALA A 210 -14.75 4.64 15.37
C ALA A 210 -14.20 4.16 16.71
N ASP A 211 -15.07 3.57 17.53
CA ASP A 211 -14.68 2.69 18.63
C ASP A 211 -14.29 1.29 18.13
N ALA A 212 -14.07 0.36 19.04
CA ALA A 212 -13.67 -1.00 18.69
C ALA A 212 -14.76 -1.74 17.89
N ASP A 213 -16.03 -1.60 18.25
CA ASP A 213 -17.15 -2.29 17.58
C ASP A 213 -17.35 -1.72 16.16
N GLY A 214 -17.34 -0.39 16.04
CA GLY A 214 -17.40 0.27 14.73
C GLY A 214 -16.21 -0.07 13.84
N ALA A 215 -15.01 -0.19 14.40
CA ALA A 215 -13.82 -0.60 13.66
C ALA A 215 -13.96 -2.06 13.17
N LEU A 216 -14.42 -2.98 14.03
CA LEU A 216 -14.65 -4.39 13.65
C LEU A 216 -15.71 -4.51 12.54
N GLN A 217 -16.77 -3.71 12.59
CA GLN A 217 -17.76 -3.66 11.52
C GLN A 217 -17.14 -3.23 10.19
N LYS A 218 -16.30 -2.16 10.19
CA LYS A 218 -15.61 -1.66 8.99
C LYS A 218 -14.61 -2.68 8.42
N LEU A 219 -13.91 -3.39 9.30
CA LEU A 219 -13.01 -4.48 8.88
C LEU A 219 -13.80 -5.64 8.25
N ALA A 220 -14.95 -6.00 8.82
CA ALA A 220 -15.82 -7.02 8.22
C ALA A 220 -16.41 -6.59 6.87
N GLU A 221 -16.77 -5.33 6.71
CA GLU A 221 -17.19 -4.76 5.41
C GLU A 221 -16.07 -4.82 4.37
N ALA A 222 -14.86 -4.45 4.76
CA ALA A 222 -13.68 -4.54 3.90
C ALA A 222 -13.39 -5.99 3.49
N ALA A 223 -13.45 -6.93 4.42
CA ALA A 223 -13.26 -8.36 4.12
C ALA A 223 -14.31 -8.88 3.12
N ARG A 224 -15.59 -8.49 3.26
CA ARG A 224 -16.63 -8.81 2.28
C ARG A 224 -16.39 -8.20 0.90
N ALA A 225 -15.71 -7.05 0.84
CA ALA A 225 -15.28 -6.43 -0.42
C ALA A 225 -14.03 -7.07 -1.04
N GLY A 226 -13.46 -8.11 -0.40
CA GLY A 226 -12.30 -8.84 -0.89
C GLY A 226 -10.96 -8.29 -0.37
N VAL A 227 -10.95 -7.51 0.73
CA VAL A 227 -9.71 -7.08 1.39
C VAL A 227 -9.18 -8.20 2.27
N ASN A 228 -7.92 -8.61 2.04
CA ASN A 228 -7.27 -9.65 2.82
C ASN A 228 -6.45 -9.08 3.99
N GLU A 229 -5.93 -7.87 3.82
CA GLU A 229 -5.08 -7.21 4.80
C GLU A 229 -5.47 -5.73 4.94
N PHE A 230 -5.49 -5.22 6.17
CA PHE A 230 -5.92 -3.85 6.44
C PHE A 230 -4.78 -3.07 7.11
N HIS A 231 -4.34 -2.00 6.46
CA HIS A 231 -3.32 -1.11 7.00
C HIS A 231 -3.96 0.15 7.56
N LEU A 232 -3.74 0.41 8.85
CA LEU A 232 -4.14 1.66 9.48
C LEU A 232 -3.05 2.70 9.31
N MET A 233 -3.42 3.92 8.98
CA MET A 233 -2.58 5.10 9.17
C MET A 233 -2.60 5.45 10.66
N ALA A 234 -1.78 4.76 11.42
CA ALA A 234 -1.91 4.67 12.87
C ALA A 234 -1.51 5.94 13.62
N VAL A 235 -0.68 6.79 13.03
CA VAL A 235 -0.21 8.06 13.60
C VAL A 235 -0.51 9.19 12.61
N LEU A 236 -1.16 10.24 13.09
CA LEU A 236 -1.44 11.40 12.27
C LEU A 236 -0.25 12.38 12.25
N PRO A 237 -0.06 13.13 11.15
CA PRO A 237 0.98 14.17 11.12
C PRO A 237 0.83 15.17 12.27
N GLY A 238 1.90 15.32 13.08
CA GLY A 238 1.91 16.24 14.21
C GLY A 238 1.19 15.75 15.48
N GLU A 239 0.58 14.56 15.45
CA GLU A 239 -0.02 13.97 16.64
C GLU A 239 1.05 13.66 17.69
N PRO A 240 0.84 13.99 18.99
CA PRO A 240 1.73 13.59 20.06
C PRO A 240 1.90 12.06 20.14
N VAL A 241 3.15 11.60 20.31
CA VAL A 241 3.47 10.16 20.36
C VAL A 241 2.67 9.42 21.42
N ASP A 242 2.47 10.03 22.59
CA ASP A 242 1.70 9.43 23.70
C ASP A 242 0.21 9.26 23.35
N SER A 243 -0.37 10.18 22.57
CA SER A 243 -1.73 10.06 22.05
C SER A 243 -1.84 8.85 21.12
N ALA A 244 -0.96 8.77 20.12
CA ALA A 244 -0.92 7.64 19.19
C ALA A 244 -0.67 6.32 19.93
N ALA A 245 0.25 6.29 20.89
CA ALA A 245 0.55 5.09 21.68
C ALA A 245 -0.67 4.57 22.47
N LYS A 246 -1.43 5.46 23.09
CA LYS A 246 -2.67 5.10 23.81
C LYS A 246 -3.72 4.49 22.87
N ARG A 247 -3.94 5.10 21.69
CA ARG A 247 -4.87 4.57 20.69
C ARG A 247 -4.42 3.21 20.15
N LEU A 248 -3.12 3.03 19.89
CA LEU A 248 -2.57 1.75 19.44
C LEU A 248 -2.70 0.67 20.52
N ALA A 249 -2.51 1.01 21.81
CA ALA A 249 -2.76 0.09 22.92
C ALA A 249 -4.23 -0.33 22.98
N TYR A 250 -5.17 0.60 22.81
CA TYR A 250 -6.60 0.29 22.73
C TYR A 250 -6.93 -0.65 21.56
N VAL A 251 -6.37 -0.41 20.36
CA VAL A 251 -6.53 -1.31 19.20
C VAL A 251 -5.97 -2.70 19.51
N ALA A 252 -4.80 -2.76 20.13
CA ALA A 252 -4.15 -4.02 20.48
C ALA A 252 -4.95 -4.84 21.50
N ASP A 253 -5.65 -4.19 22.43
CA ASP A 253 -6.45 -4.82 23.47
C ASP A 253 -7.86 -5.21 22.99
N LYS A 254 -8.53 -4.34 22.24
CA LYS A 254 -9.95 -4.51 21.90
C LYS A 254 -10.22 -5.05 20.50
N VAL A 255 -9.39 -4.71 19.52
CA VAL A 255 -9.64 -5.05 18.10
C VAL A 255 -8.82 -6.27 17.64
N LEU A 256 -7.51 -6.27 17.90
CA LEU A 256 -6.62 -7.33 17.40
C LEU A 256 -6.97 -8.75 17.87
N PRO A 257 -7.42 -9.01 19.12
CA PRO A 257 -7.81 -10.36 19.52
C PRO A 257 -8.96 -10.92 18.69
N VAL A 258 -10.00 -10.10 18.47
CA VAL A 258 -11.19 -10.50 17.68
C VAL A 258 -10.81 -10.79 16.22
N VAL A 259 -10.00 -9.93 15.62
CA VAL A 259 -9.52 -10.13 14.23
C VAL A 259 -8.69 -11.42 14.12
N ARG A 260 -7.79 -11.68 15.08
CA ARG A 260 -6.95 -12.90 15.09
C ARG A 260 -7.76 -14.17 15.27
N ASP A 261 -8.80 -14.15 16.08
CA ASP A 261 -9.68 -15.29 16.28
C ASP A 261 -10.52 -15.57 15.04
N ALA A 262 -11.02 -14.53 14.38
CA ALA A 262 -11.71 -14.64 13.09
C ALA A 262 -10.80 -15.21 12.00
N ASP A 263 -9.55 -14.76 11.89
CA ASP A 263 -8.56 -15.28 10.91
C ASP A 263 -8.25 -16.77 11.17
N ARG A 264 -8.04 -17.16 12.43
CA ARG A 264 -7.84 -18.57 12.79
C ARG A 264 -9.03 -19.43 12.41
N ALA A 265 -10.25 -18.96 12.69
CA ALA A 265 -11.47 -19.67 12.36
C ALA A 265 -11.68 -19.81 10.84
N ALA A 266 -11.28 -18.81 10.06
CA ALA A 266 -11.33 -18.85 8.62
C ALA A 266 -10.34 -19.88 8.04
N ARG A 267 -9.09 -19.89 8.52
CA ARG A 267 -8.04 -20.84 8.08
C ARG A 267 -8.38 -22.30 8.43
N SER A 268 -9.05 -22.54 9.56
CA SER A 268 -9.47 -23.91 9.96
C SER A 268 -10.62 -24.47 9.11
N ARG A 269 -11.30 -23.62 8.33
CA ARG A 269 -12.42 -24.03 7.44
C ARG A 269 -11.99 -24.23 5.98
N SER A 270 -10.80 -23.78 5.60
CA SER A 270 -10.24 -24.02 4.28
C SER A 270 -9.58 -25.41 4.30
N PRO A 271 -10.06 -26.41 3.52
CA PRO A 271 -9.36 -27.70 3.38
C PRO A 271 -8.00 -27.44 2.72
N GLU A 272 -6.98 -28.23 3.13
CA GLU A 272 -5.67 -28.29 2.49
C GLU A 272 -5.73 -28.67 1.02
#